data_84fa3e2f1a1b5edc9c5267fe2a3a506e
#
_entry.id   84fa3e2f1a1b5edc9c5267fe2a3a506e
#
_cell.length_a   1.000
_cell.length_b   1.000
_cell.length_c   1.000
_cell.angle_alpha   90.00
_cell.angle_beta   90.00
_cell.angle_gamma   90.00
#
_symmetry.space_group_name_H-M   'P 1'
#
loop_
_entity.id
_entity.type
_entity.pdbx_description
1 polymer ?
#
loop_
_entity_poly.entity_id
_entity_poly.type
_entity_poly.pdbx_seq_one_letter_code
_entity_poly.pdbx_strand_id
1 'polypeptide(L)'
;MPDWDVSSVTDMALAFSDRTDFNGDISSWVTGDVTNMYQMFLNASSFNQPIGNLDVSSVSSFKQMFSTATSFNQNISSWVTSSANNMSYMFSNAFAFNQPLNNWDVSNVANMNFMFNNAPTFNQPLNDWDLSNMQYMEGMFRYATAFNQPLNDWDVSNVNIMGQMFINASAFNQDVSNWDITSVASMSIMFDSSGLSTDNYDGVLNSWSQQDVQFDVTLGVAGINYCNGANARQSLIDTYGWIITDDGLDCSTAITNANFYSAIDTCLSTNPVDGMCSDSEYGAMPDWDVSSVTDMSVAFNGRNDFNADISSWDVSMVTNMSYLFKNTTFNADISSWDVSSVTNMYQMFYLTTSFNQPIGSLDVSNVTDMSYMFYSASSFNQNISNWCVTNIASEPSEFSAESPLSESNKPVWGTCPTASVDDQNQLDILIYPNPSSYTVYIDGNYTQLKVVVYDILGKQVMNKSITNKIDISQLEKGVYILQLSDGAKLTTQRIIKN
;
A
#
# COMPACT_ATOMS: atom_id res chain seq x y z
N MET A 1 -49.73 -3.92 -3.88
CA MET A 1 -49.32 -3.09 -2.72
C MET A 1 -49.56 -1.59 -2.93
N PRO A 2 -49.39 -1.03 -4.14
CA PRO A 2 -49.65 0.41 -4.35
C PRO A 2 -51.04 0.86 -3.89
N ASP A 3 -52.04 -0.05 -3.94
CA ASP A 3 -53.42 0.23 -3.61
C ASP A 3 -53.79 -0.03 -2.13
N TRP A 4 -52.79 -0.33 -1.28
CA TRP A 4 -53.07 -0.51 0.14
C TRP A 4 -53.24 0.85 0.81
N ASP A 5 -54.36 1.02 1.51
CA ASP A 5 -54.56 2.18 2.38
C ASP A 5 -53.84 1.92 3.73
N VAL A 6 -52.71 2.62 3.89
CA VAL A 6 -51.86 2.56 5.11
C VAL A 6 -51.95 3.88 5.92
N SER A 7 -52.86 4.77 5.56
CA SER A 7 -52.95 6.12 6.14
C SER A 7 -53.19 6.16 7.65
N SER A 8 -53.73 5.06 8.22
CA SER A 8 -53.97 4.92 9.67
C SER A 8 -52.93 4.07 10.37
N VAL A 9 -51.87 3.65 9.65
CA VAL A 9 -50.78 2.82 10.24
C VAL A 9 -49.82 3.71 10.99
N THR A 10 -49.60 3.41 12.26
CA THR A 10 -48.68 4.17 13.15
C THR A 10 -47.39 3.43 13.41
N ASP A 11 -47.33 2.12 13.14
CA ASP A 11 -46.13 1.27 13.34
C ASP A 11 -45.89 0.39 12.11
N MET A 12 -44.75 0.57 11.45
CA MET A 12 -44.30 -0.21 10.31
C MET A 12 -43.06 -1.05 10.64
N ALA A 13 -42.76 -1.24 11.95
CA ALA A 13 -41.62 -2.05 12.35
C ALA A 13 -41.71 -3.46 11.75
N LEU A 14 -40.58 -3.97 11.24
CA LEU A 14 -40.44 -5.32 10.68
C LEU A 14 -41.33 -5.63 9.44
N ALA A 15 -42.02 -4.65 8.85
CA ALA A 15 -43.06 -4.89 7.82
C ALA A 15 -42.54 -5.74 6.64
N PHE A 16 -41.27 -5.56 6.22
CA PHE A 16 -40.62 -6.31 5.15
C PHE A 16 -39.32 -6.95 5.61
N SER A 17 -39.13 -7.11 6.92
CA SER A 17 -37.94 -7.76 7.46
C SER A 17 -37.80 -9.17 6.91
N ASP A 18 -36.56 -9.54 6.53
CA ASP A 18 -36.20 -10.84 5.96
C ASP A 18 -36.91 -11.22 4.65
N ARG A 19 -37.50 -10.23 3.98
CA ARG A 19 -38.10 -10.43 2.65
C ARG A 19 -37.01 -10.14 1.58
N THR A 20 -36.13 -11.09 1.38
CA THR A 20 -34.97 -10.93 0.48
C THR A 20 -35.33 -10.69 -0.98
N ASP A 21 -36.49 -11.14 -1.42
CA ASP A 21 -37.06 -10.99 -2.77
C ASP A 21 -37.98 -9.77 -2.91
N PHE A 22 -38.28 -9.07 -1.80
CA PHE A 22 -39.19 -7.94 -1.84
C PHE A 22 -38.60 -6.75 -2.58
N ASN A 23 -39.24 -6.30 -3.63
CA ASN A 23 -38.98 -5.07 -4.35
C ASN A 23 -40.27 -4.43 -4.87
N GLY A 24 -41.36 -4.47 -4.07
CA GLY A 24 -42.64 -3.88 -4.41
C GLY A 24 -42.65 -2.36 -4.30
N ASP A 25 -43.28 -1.70 -5.25
CA ASP A 25 -43.49 -0.26 -5.22
C ASP A 25 -44.48 0.11 -4.10
N ILE A 26 -44.05 0.99 -3.20
CA ILE A 26 -44.80 1.55 -2.07
C ILE A 26 -44.73 3.08 -2.08
N SER A 27 -44.33 3.70 -3.18
CA SER A 27 -44.17 5.14 -3.30
C SER A 27 -45.47 5.94 -3.11
N SER A 28 -46.60 5.30 -3.30
CA SER A 28 -47.92 5.90 -3.11
C SER A 28 -48.47 5.85 -1.67
N TRP A 29 -47.71 5.24 -0.74
CA TRP A 29 -48.21 5.10 0.64
C TRP A 29 -48.24 6.45 1.37
N VAL A 30 -49.28 6.68 2.15
CA VAL A 30 -49.44 7.82 3.05
C VAL A 30 -48.94 7.40 4.43
N THR A 31 -47.79 7.92 4.85
CA THR A 31 -47.05 7.45 6.04
C THR A 31 -46.92 8.49 7.15
N GLY A 32 -47.63 9.64 7.08
CA GLY A 32 -47.49 10.74 8.02
C GLY A 32 -47.78 10.40 9.48
N ASP A 33 -48.64 9.39 9.74
CA ASP A 33 -48.93 8.92 11.09
C ASP A 33 -47.97 7.87 11.64
N VAL A 34 -46.97 7.42 10.82
CA VAL A 34 -46.01 6.39 11.22
C VAL A 34 -44.97 7.00 12.15
N THR A 35 -44.85 6.41 13.34
CA THR A 35 -43.87 6.84 14.36
C THR A 35 -42.69 5.89 14.52
N ASN A 36 -42.78 4.65 13.98
CA ASN A 36 -41.78 3.61 14.12
C ASN A 36 -41.55 2.86 12.81
N MET A 37 -40.29 2.90 12.30
CA MET A 37 -39.84 2.15 11.12
C MET A 37 -38.67 1.20 11.47
N TYR A 38 -38.58 0.77 12.72
CA TYR A 38 -37.58 -0.17 13.21
C TYR A 38 -37.50 -1.43 12.33
N GLN A 39 -36.35 -1.72 11.74
CA GLN A 39 -36.09 -2.92 10.93
C GLN A 39 -37.08 -3.10 9.74
N MET A 40 -37.72 -2.04 9.24
CA MET A 40 -38.79 -2.18 8.20
C MET A 40 -38.31 -2.94 6.97
N PHE A 41 -37.05 -2.74 6.53
CA PHE A 41 -36.44 -3.43 5.39
C PHE A 41 -35.17 -4.21 5.77
N LEU A 42 -35.08 -4.65 7.02
CA LEU A 42 -33.94 -5.47 7.46
C LEU A 42 -33.83 -6.72 6.57
N ASN A 43 -32.62 -7.00 6.03
CA ASN A 43 -32.37 -8.12 5.11
C ASN A 43 -33.22 -8.14 3.82
N ALA A 44 -33.92 -7.05 3.47
CA ALA A 44 -34.64 -6.94 2.20
C ALA A 44 -33.65 -6.66 1.05
N SER A 45 -32.85 -7.65 0.71
CA SER A 45 -31.65 -7.49 -0.16
C SER A 45 -31.97 -7.04 -1.59
N SER A 46 -33.16 -7.31 -2.11
CA SER A 46 -33.60 -6.86 -3.44
C SER A 46 -34.30 -5.50 -3.43
N PHE A 47 -34.58 -4.93 -2.25
CA PHE A 47 -35.38 -3.70 -2.18
C PHE A 47 -34.58 -2.50 -2.69
N ASN A 48 -35.12 -1.82 -3.71
CA ASN A 48 -34.55 -0.60 -4.29
C ASN A 48 -35.62 0.26 -4.98
N GLN A 49 -36.81 0.44 -4.35
CA GLN A 49 -37.85 1.29 -4.88
C GLN A 49 -37.77 2.73 -4.38
N PRO A 50 -38.22 3.72 -5.19
CA PRO A 50 -38.14 5.13 -4.84
C PRO A 50 -39.13 5.42 -3.70
N ILE A 51 -38.58 5.74 -2.54
CA ILE A 51 -39.35 6.03 -1.30
C ILE A 51 -39.03 7.43 -0.74
N GLY A 52 -38.36 8.27 -1.51
CA GLY A 52 -38.01 9.64 -1.07
C GLY A 52 -39.19 10.55 -0.79
N ASN A 53 -40.41 10.21 -1.29
CA ASN A 53 -41.67 10.95 -1.07
C ASN A 53 -42.49 10.46 0.14
N LEU A 54 -42.04 9.40 0.82
CA LEU A 54 -42.72 8.97 2.06
C LEU A 54 -42.56 10.06 3.14
N ASP A 55 -43.65 10.39 3.80
CA ASP A 55 -43.61 11.27 4.96
C ASP A 55 -43.09 10.49 6.18
N VAL A 56 -41.91 10.82 6.64
CA VAL A 56 -41.23 10.22 7.80
C VAL A 56 -41.08 11.20 8.96
N SER A 57 -41.74 12.35 8.89
CA SER A 57 -41.56 13.45 9.83
C SER A 57 -41.96 13.11 11.28
N SER A 58 -42.81 12.11 11.47
CA SER A 58 -43.25 11.60 12.78
C SER A 58 -42.39 10.43 13.29
N VAL A 59 -41.44 9.90 12.46
CA VAL A 59 -40.69 8.69 12.81
C VAL A 59 -39.60 9.02 13.82
N SER A 60 -39.65 8.37 14.97
CA SER A 60 -38.66 8.53 16.05
C SER A 60 -37.51 7.53 15.97
N SER A 61 -37.69 6.39 15.30
CA SER A 61 -36.63 5.37 15.22
C SER A 61 -36.54 4.77 13.81
N PHE A 62 -35.33 4.96 13.22
CA PHE A 62 -34.88 4.32 11.97
C PHE A 62 -33.88 3.18 12.23
N LYS A 63 -33.82 2.69 13.48
CA LYS A 63 -32.85 1.67 13.84
C LYS A 63 -32.93 0.45 12.93
N GLN A 64 -31.82 0.10 12.27
CA GLN A 64 -31.68 -1.06 11.37
C GLN A 64 -32.64 -1.04 10.15
N MET A 65 -33.21 0.12 9.77
CA MET A 65 -34.29 0.16 8.74
C MET A 65 -33.84 -0.45 7.41
N PHE A 66 -32.62 -0.20 6.96
CA PHE A 66 -32.05 -0.76 5.72
C PHE A 66 -30.85 -1.66 5.98
N SER A 67 -30.70 -2.17 7.20
CA SER A 67 -29.59 -3.06 7.50
C SER A 67 -29.64 -4.30 6.60
N THR A 68 -28.53 -4.57 5.89
CA THR A 68 -28.40 -5.66 4.90
C THR A 68 -29.40 -5.56 3.71
N ALA A 69 -29.98 -4.38 3.47
CA ALA A 69 -30.68 -4.09 2.22
C ALA A 69 -29.65 -3.78 1.11
N THR A 70 -28.97 -4.81 0.63
CA THR A 70 -27.73 -4.70 -0.17
C THR A 70 -27.88 -3.99 -1.51
N SER A 71 -29.08 -3.96 -2.09
CA SER A 71 -29.39 -3.26 -3.35
C SER A 71 -29.91 -1.84 -3.16
N PHE A 72 -30.24 -1.44 -1.92
CA PHE A 72 -30.89 -0.15 -1.69
C PHE A 72 -29.94 1.01 -1.96
N ASN A 73 -30.30 1.87 -2.94
CA ASN A 73 -29.57 3.09 -3.30
C ASN A 73 -30.50 4.17 -3.85
N GLN A 74 -31.66 4.38 -3.21
CA GLN A 74 -32.60 5.41 -3.63
C GLN A 74 -32.40 6.72 -2.87
N ASN A 75 -32.65 7.84 -3.57
CA ASN A 75 -32.53 9.16 -2.99
C ASN A 75 -33.63 9.40 -1.94
N ILE A 76 -33.21 9.64 -0.71
CA ILE A 76 -34.05 9.92 0.47
C ILE A 76 -33.63 11.24 1.14
N SER A 77 -32.92 12.11 0.43
CA SER A 77 -32.46 13.41 0.95
C SER A 77 -33.59 14.37 1.33
N SER A 78 -34.79 14.14 0.81
CA SER A 78 -35.99 14.92 1.10
C SER A 78 -36.72 14.54 2.42
N TRP A 79 -36.27 13.49 3.09
CA TRP A 79 -36.88 13.06 4.34
C TRP A 79 -36.68 14.11 5.45
N VAL A 80 -37.77 14.40 6.16
CA VAL A 80 -37.72 15.24 7.37
C VAL A 80 -37.44 14.34 8.56
N THR A 81 -36.24 14.46 9.11
CA THR A 81 -35.71 13.53 10.14
C THR A 81 -35.65 14.10 11.54
N SER A 82 -36.20 15.30 11.73
CA SER A 82 -36.10 16.05 13.01
C SER A 82 -36.73 15.35 14.23
N SER A 83 -37.63 14.39 14.03
CA SER A 83 -38.19 13.58 15.14
C SER A 83 -37.35 12.37 15.52
N ALA A 84 -36.32 12.05 14.73
CA ALA A 84 -35.51 10.86 14.94
C ALA A 84 -34.58 11.01 16.15
N ASN A 85 -34.51 9.98 16.98
CA ASN A 85 -33.58 9.91 18.11
C ASN A 85 -32.61 8.70 18.01
N ASN A 86 -32.87 7.74 17.13
CA ASN A 86 -32.04 6.55 16.96
C ASN A 86 -31.95 6.13 15.49
N MET A 87 -30.73 6.19 14.94
CA MET A 87 -30.38 5.77 13.57
C MET A 87 -29.37 4.63 13.57
N SER A 88 -29.17 3.95 14.72
CA SER A 88 -28.17 2.88 14.82
C SER A 88 -28.39 1.76 13.80
N TYR A 89 -27.31 1.32 13.15
CA TYR A 89 -27.28 0.28 12.11
C TYR A 89 -28.15 0.57 10.87
N MET A 90 -28.63 1.82 10.64
CA MET A 90 -29.63 2.10 9.60
C MET A 90 -29.20 1.59 8.22
N PHE A 91 -27.96 1.77 7.83
CA PHE A 91 -27.39 1.35 6.55
C PHE A 91 -26.27 0.30 6.72
N SER A 92 -26.24 -0.42 7.83
CA SER A 92 -25.23 -1.47 8.06
C SER A 92 -25.35 -2.55 7.00
N ASN A 93 -24.24 -2.90 6.31
CA ASN A 93 -24.19 -3.82 5.17
C ASN A 93 -25.09 -3.41 3.96
N ALA A 94 -25.44 -2.14 3.83
CA ALA A 94 -26.11 -1.61 2.65
C ALA A 94 -25.09 -1.33 1.53
N PHE A 95 -24.63 -2.37 0.85
CA PHE A 95 -23.44 -2.34 -0.03
C PHE A 95 -23.55 -1.36 -1.19
N ALA A 96 -24.75 -1.10 -1.70
CA ALA A 96 -24.94 -0.18 -2.83
C ALA A 96 -25.21 1.27 -2.39
N PHE A 97 -25.47 1.52 -1.10
CA PHE A 97 -25.96 2.82 -0.65
C PHE A 97 -24.88 3.91 -0.73
N ASN A 98 -25.17 4.96 -1.53
CA ASN A 98 -24.31 6.14 -1.67
C ASN A 98 -25.14 7.37 -2.06
N GLN A 99 -26.22 7.68 -1.33
CA GLN A 99 -27.07 8.82 -1.60
C GLN A 99 -26.83 9.97 -0.60
N PRO A 100 -27.04 11.24 -1.02
CA PRO A 100 -26.79 12.40 -0.19
C PRO A 100 -27.73 12.44 1.02
N LEU A 101 -27.16 12.70 2.20
CA LEU A 101 -27.86 12.80 3.48
C LEU A 101 -27.54 14.10 4.24
N ASN A 102 -26.74 14.99 3.67
CA ASN A 102 -26.24 16.18 4.37
C ASN A 102 -27.36 17.13 4.86
N ASN A 103 -28.52 17.11 4.19
CA ASN A 103 -29.69 17.94 4.56
C ASN A 103 -30.55 17.35 5.69
N TRP A 104 -30.21 16.15 6.20
CA TRP A 104 -30.98 15.57 7.29
C TRP A 104 -30.77 16.36 8.59
N ASP A 105 -31.86 16.69 9.26
CA ASP A 105 -31.81 17.19 10.63
C ASP A 105 -31.59 16.02 11.58
N VAL A 106 -30.39 15.93 12.14
CA VAL A 106 -30.00 14.87 13.08
C VAL A 106 -29.79 15.42 14.51
N SER A 107 -30.16 16.66 14.75
CA SER A 107 -29.95 17.37 16.01
C SER A 107 -30.55 16.69 17.24
N ASN A 108 -31.58 15.85 17.05
CA ASN A 108 -32.19 15.06 18.13
C ASN A 108 -31.65 13.62 18.23
N VAL A 109 -30.73 13.21 17.34
CA VAL A 109 -30.22 11.83 17.32
C VAL A 109 -29.12 11.68 18.38
N ALA A 110 -29.32 10.72 19.29
CA ALA A 110 -28.34 10.38 20.31
C ALA A 110 -27.49 9.13 19.99
N ASN A 111 -27.94 8.31 19.02
CA ASN A 111 -27.29 7.04 18.72
C ASN A 111 -27.20 6.78 17.23
N MET A 112 -25.96 6.74 16.71
CA MET A 112 -25.59 6.36 15.33
C MET A 112 -24.63 5.19 15.29
N ASN A 113 -24.59 4.35 16.36
CA ASN A 113 -23.73 3.18 16.38
C ASN A 113 -23.92 2.34 15.10
N PHE A 114 -22.81 2.02 14.42
CA PHE A 114 -22.75 1.16 13.23
C PHE A 114 -23.64 1.62 12.06
N MET A 115 -23.98 2.92 11.95
CA MET A 115 -24.94 3.41 10.95
C MET A 115 -24.51 3.05 9.51
N PHE A 116 -23.25 3.22 9.16
CA PHE A 116 -22.68 2.88 7.85
C PHE A 116 -21.66 1.73 7.92
N ASN A 117 -21.79 0.87 8.97
CA ASN A 117 -20.90 -0.27 9.09
C ASN A 117 -20.97 -1.17 7.84
N ASN A 118 -19.81 -1.46 7.25
CA ASN A 118 -19.70 -2.26 6.04
C ASN A 118 -20.60 -1.76 4.89
N ALA A 119 -20.65 -0.42 4.71
CA ALA A 119 -21.23 0.26 3.55
C ALA A 119 -20.10 0.74 2.63
N PRO A 120 -19.47 -0.15 1.84
CA PRO A 120 -18.19 0.10 1.18
C PRO A 120 -18.24 1.16 0.06
N THR A 121 -19.42 1.49 -0.44
CA THR A 121 -19.62 2.51 -1.48
C THR A 121 -19.95 3.89 -0.94
N PHE A 122 -20.32 3.99 0.35
CA PHE A 122 -20.77 5.25 0.92
C PHE A 122 -19.61 6.25 1.05
N ASN A 123 -19.77 7.40 0.36
CA ASN A 123 -18.81 8.50 0.39
C ASN A 123 -19.49 9.85 0.14
N GLN A 124 -20.61 10.13 0.84
CA GLN A 124 -21.31 11.40 0.72
C GLN A 124 -20.98 12.35 1.87
N PRO A 125 -20.98 13.68 1.63
CA PRO A 125 -20.71 14.67 2.69
C PRO A 125 -21.75 14.60 3.81
N LEU A 126 -21.31 14.81 5.02
CA LEU A 126 -22.11 14.83 6.27
C LEU A 126 -21.70 15.98 7.19
N ASN A 127 -20.90 16.91 6.73
CA ASN A 127 -20.34 17.96 7.57
C ASN A 127 -21.35 19.00 8.09
N ASP A 128 -22.54 19.12 7.49
CA ASP A 128 -23.60 20.00 7.98
C ASP A 128 -24.47 19.37 9.10
N TRP A 129 -24.15 18.17 9.53
CA TRP A 129 -24.91 17.50 10.60
C TRP A 129 -24.64 18.15 11.97
N ASP A 130 -25.70 18.55 12.65
CA ASP A 130 -25.68 18.98 14.05
C ASP A 130 -25.66 17.76 14.98
N LEU A 131 -24.50 17.49 15.58
CA LEU A 131 -24.29 16.34 16.48
C LEU A 131 -24.34 16.75 17.98
N SER A 132 -24.84 17.92 18.31
CA SER A 132 -24.84 18.45 19.68
C SER A 132 -25.51 17.55 20.73
N ASN A 133 -26.41 16.66 20.34
CA ASN A 133 -27.03 15.66 21.22
C ASN A 133 -26.45 14.23 21.06
N MET A 134 -25.41 14.05 20.23
CA MET A 134 -24.85 12.74 19.94
C MET A 134 -24.09 12.16 21.14
N GLN A 135 -24.33 10.90 21.46
CA GLN A 135 -23.67 10.19 22.57
C GLN A 135 -22.92 8.93 22.11
N TYR A 136 -23.41 8.25 21.08
CA TYR A 136 -22.91 6.94 20.68
C TYR A 136 -22.66 6.87 19.17
N MET A 137 -21.37 6.70 18.78
CA MET A 137 -20.90 6.64 17.40
C MET A 137 -20.03 5.40 17.15
N GLU A 138 -20.14 4.35 17.99
CA GLU A 138 -19.36 3.14 17.85
C GLU A 138 -19.51 2.55 16.46
N GLY A 139 -18.39 2.25 15.80
CA GLY A 139 -18.34 1.57 14.50
C GLY A 139 -19.10 2.27 13.37
N MET A 140 -19.33 3.60 13.45
CA MET A 140 -20.21 4.30 12.50
C MET A 140 -19.78 4.12 11.05
N PHE A 141 -18.48 4.17 10.75
CA PHE A 141 -17.89 3.97 9.42
C PHE A 141 -17.00 2.73 9.34
N ARG A 142 -17.21 1.78 10.24
CA ARG A 142 -16.47 0.52 10.26
C ARG A 142 -16.59 -0.18 8.91
N TYR A 143 -15.47 -0.56 8.26
CA TYR A 143 -15.43 -1.16 6.90
C TYR A 143 -16.09 -0.33 5.80
N ALA A 144 -16.31 0.97 5.99
CA ALA A 144 -16.75 1.89 4.94
C ALA A 144 -15.54 2.30 4.06
N THR A 145 -15.09 1.39 3.21
CA THR A 145 -13.80 1.47 2.53
C THR A 145 -13.65 2.64 1.55
N ALA A 146 -14.74 3.24 1.06
CA ALA A 146 -14.69 4.42 0.19
C ALA A 146 -14.84 5.75 0.96
N PHE A 147 -15.21 5.71 2.25
CA PHE A 147 -15.54 6.94 2.98
C PHE A 147 -14.29 7.77 3.26
N ASN A 148 -14.28 9.02 2.75
CA ASN A 148 -13.21 9.99 2.95
C ASN A 148 -13.74 11.44 2.88
N GLN A 149 -14.86 11.73 3.53
CA GLN A 149 -15.42 13.08 3.56
C GLN A 149 -14.97 13.84 4.82
N PRO A 150 -14.80 15.17 4.75
CA PRO A 150 -14.40 15.97 5.91
C PRO A 150 -15.43 15.88 7.02
N LEU A 151 -14.96 15.80 8.26
CA LEU A 151 -15.75 15.74 9.49
C LEU A 151 -15.26 16.77 10.53
N ASN A 152 -14.43 17.69 10.10
CA ASN A 152 -13.80 18.68 10.99
C ASN A 152 -14.81 19.62 11.67
N ASP A 153 -16.00 19.83 11.10
CA ASP A 153 -17.01 20.72 11.65
C ASP A 153 -17.98 20.02 12.63
N TRP A 154 -17.79 18.75 12.90
CA TRP A 154 -18.63 18.00 13.83
C TRP A 154 -18.38 18.39 15.28
N ASP A 155 -19.45 18.77 16.01
CA ASP A 155 -19.43 18.90 17.46
C ASP A 155 -19.60 17.51 18.10
N VAL A 156 -18.50 16.94 18.57
CA VAL A 156 -18.48 15.62 19.23
C VAL A 156 -18.32 15.72 20.75
N SER A 157 -18.43 16.92 21.33
CA SER A 157 -18.18 17.20 22.75
C SER A 157 -19.03 16.38 23.73
N ASN A 158 -20.21 15.91 23.29
CA ASN A 158 -21.10 15.05 24.08
C ASN A 158 -20.94 13.56 23.79
N VAL A 159 -20.07 13.18 22.86
CA VAL A 159 -19.89 11.77 22.48
C VAL A 159 -19.07 11.05 23.54
N ASN A 160 -19.59 9.91 24.01
CA ASN A 160 -18.96 9.08 25.02
C ASN A 160 -18.22 7.88 24.42
N ILE A 161 -18.72 7.29 23.31
CA ILE A 161 -18.18 6.06 22.72
C ILE A 161 -17.95 6.28 21.22
N MET A 162 -16.68 6.10 20.78
CA MET A 162 -16.21 6.17 19.40
C MET A 162 -15.41 4.91 18.99
N GLY A 163 -15.44 3.85 19.81
CA GLY A 163 -14.71 2.63 19.46
C GLY A 163 -15.06 2.11 18.07
N GLN A 164 -14.10 1.50 17.37
CA GLN A 164 -14.28 0.91 16.03
C GLN A 164 -14.70 1.87 14.92
N MET A 165 -14.73 3.20 15.16
CA MET A 165 -15.42 4.15 14.27
C MET A 165 -14.95 4.09 12.82
N PHE A 166 -13.64 3.98 12.58
CA PHE A 166 -13.03 3.94 11.25
C PHE A 166 -12.21 2.67 10.99
N ILE A 167 -12.39 1.62 11.79
CA ILE A 167 -11.65 0.37 11.58
C ILE A 167 -11.86 -0.13 10.14
N ASN A 168 -10.76 -0.40 9.42
CA ASN A 168 -10.76 -0.82 8.01
C ASN A 168 -11.47 0.15 7.04
N ALA A 169 -11.65 1.42 7.40
CA ALA A 169 -12.05 2.48 6.47
C ALA A 169 -10.83 2.95 5.65
N SER A 170 -10.39 2.14 4.70
CA SER A 170 -9.08 2.27 4.04
C SER A 170 -8.87 3.54 3.22
N ALA A 171 -9.94 4.26 2.85
CA ALA A 171 -9.81 5.56 2.20
C ALA A 171 -9.82 6.74 3.18
N PHE A 172 -10.20 6.54 4.46
CA PHE A 172 -10.38 7.63 5.42
C PHE A 172 -9.07 8.26 5.81
N ASN A 173 -8.84 9.50 5.37
CA ASN A 173 -7.65 10.30 5.69
C ASN A 173 -8.02 11.78 5.90
N GLN A 174 -8.94 12.05 6.83
CA GLN A 174 -9.37 13.40 7.14
C GLN A 174 -8.82 13.87 8.49
N ASP A 175 -8.59 15.19 8.59
CA ASP A 175 -8.18 15.82 9.83
C ASP A 175 -9.38 15.89 10.81
N VAL A 176 -9.24 15.22 11.94
CA VAL A 176 -10.18 15.23 13.07
C VAL A 176 -9.51 15.73 14.37
N SER A 177 -8.38 16.39 14.24
CA SER A 177 -7.59 16.88 15.36
C SER A 177 -8.32 17.92 16.21
N ASN A 178 -9.26 18.67 15.60
CA ASN A 178 -10.05 19.71 16.27
C ASN A 178 -11.27 19.18 17.06
N TRP A 179 -11.53 17.86 17.04
CA TRP A 179 -12.62 17.31 17.84
C TRP A 179 -12.41 17.50 19.33
N ASP A 180 -13.44 17.97 20.03
CA ASP A 180 -13.48 17.98 21.50
C ASP A 180 -13.80 16.57 22.01
N ILE A 181 -12.77 15.89 22.53
CA ILE A 181 -12.89 14.52 23.01
C ILE A 181 -12.94 14.41 24.54
N THR A 182 -13.17 15.52 25.24
CA THR A 182 -13.14 15.57 26.72
C THR A 182 -14.17 14.64 27.38
N SER A 183 -15.27 14.31 26.68
CA SER A 183 -16.30 13.35 27.16
C SER A 183 -16.05 11.90 26.75
N VAL A 184 -15.07 11.62 25.86
CA VAL A 184 -14.93 10.30 25.26
C VAL A 184 -14.26 9.31 26.22
N ALA A 185 -14.96 8.23 26.54
CA ALA A 185 -14.48 7.17 27.44
C ALA A 185 -13.95 5.93 26.71
N SER A 186 -14.22 5.78 25.40
CA SER A 186 -13.75 4.61 24.63
C SER A 186 -13.50 4.95 23.17
N MET A 187 -12.28 4.66 22.70
CA MET A 187 -11.83 4.75 21.30
C MET A 187 -11.09 3.46 20.87
N SER A 188 -11.47 2.32 21.46
CA SER A 188 -10.80 1.04 21.17
C SER A 188 -10.86 0.70 19.69
N ILE A 189 -9.72 0.32 19.10
CA ILE A 189 -9.55 -0.01 17.66
C ILE A 189 -10.20 1.01 16.70
N MET A 190 -10.19 2.31 17.07
CA MET A 190 -10.92 3.37 16.37
C MET A 190 -10.43 3.56 14.93
N PHE A 191 -9.12 3.58 14.73
CA PHE A 191 -8.47 3.82 13.43
C PHE A 191 -7.69 2.60 12.91
N ASP A 192 -7.81 1.43 13.55
CA ASP A 192 -7.06 0.24 13.14
C ASP A 192 -7.27 -0.05 11.66
N SER A 193 -6.17 -0.13 10.90
CA SER A 193 -6.18 -0.38 9.45
C SER A 193 -7.05 0.61 8.65
N SER A 194 -7.23 1.83 9.14
CA SER A 194 -7.82 2.93 8.36
C SER A 194 -6.79 3.51 7.38
N GLY A 195 -7.22 4.44 6.51
CA GLY A 195 -6.31 5.17 5.62
C GLY A 195 -5.69 6.43 6.25
N LEU A 196 -5.79 6.61 7.58
CA LEU A 196 -5.29 7.81 8.26
C LEU A 196 -3.76 7.91 8.10
N SER A 197 -3.28 9.04 7.58
CA SER A 197 -1.85 9.29 7.40
C SER A 197 -1.16 9.60 8.73
N THR A 198 0.16 9.41 8.76
CA THR A 198 1.02 9.84 9.89
C THR A 198 0.79 11.31 10.25
N ASP A 199 0.68 12.21 9.27
CA ASP A 199 0.47 13.65 9.53
C ASP A 199 -0.86 13.92 10.23
N ASN A 200 -1.95 13.30 9.78
CA ASN A 200 -3.26 13.46 10.43
C ASN A 200 -3.30 12.81 11.81
N TYR A 201 -2.60 11.67 11.98
CA TYR A 201 -2.47 11.05 13.29
C TYR A 201 -1.62 11.88 14.27
N ASP A 202 -0.53 12.47 13.81
CA ASP A 202 0.26 13.44 14.58
C ASP A 202 -0.58 14.66 14.99
N GLY A 203 -1.40 15.17 14.07
CA GLY A 203 -2.36 16.25 14.36
C GLY A 203 -3.32 15.87 15.47
N VAL A 204 -3.89 14.68 15.42
CA VAL A 204 -4.75 14.09 16.45
C VAL A 204 -4.03 14.02 17.80
N LEU A 205 -2.86 13.42 17.87
CA LEU A 205 -2.08 13.30 19.11
C LEU A 205 -1.75 14.67 19.71
N ASN A 206 -1.23 15.59 18.88
CA ASN A 206 -0.83 16.92 19.32
C ASN A 206 -1.99 17.75 19.85
N SER A 207 -3.15 17.69 19.21
CA SER A 207 -4.33 18.47 19.62
C SER A 207 -5.04 17.83 20.83
N TRP A 208 -5.23 16.51 20.82
CA TRP A 208 -5.95 15.83 21.89
C TRP A 208 -5.18 15.82 23.21
N SER A 209 -3.84 15.79 23.18
CA SER A 209 -3.00 15.90 24.39
C SER A 209 -3.10 17.24 25.10
N GLN A 210 -3.65 18.26 24.46
CA GLN A 210 -3.87 19.59 25.07
C GLN A 210 -5.25 19.73 25.75
N GLN A 211 -6.11 18.71 25.61
CA GLN A 211 -7.45 18.71 26.20
C GLN A 211 -7.44 18.02 27.58
N ASP A 212 -8.43 18.31 28.42
CA ASP A 212 -8.63 17.63 29.71
C ASP A 212 -9.45 16.35 29.49
N VAL A 213 -8.77 15.33 28.94
CA VAL A 213 -9.39 14.08 28.48
C VAL A 213 -9.66 13.08 29.59
N GLN A 214 -10.49 12.08 29.33
CA GLN A 214 -10.79 11.01 30.28
C GLN A 214 -9.55 10.13 30.55
N PHE A 215 -9.47 9.57 31.76
CA PHE A 215 -8.41 8.63 32.15
C PHE A 215 -8.65 7.23 31.60
N ASP A 216 -7.56 6.45 31.46
CA ASP A 216 -7.57 5.03 31.10
C ASP A 216 -8.27 4.71 29.75
N VAL A 217 -8.29 5.67 28.83
CA VAL A 217 -8.86 5.48 27.49
C VAL A 217 -7.96 4.58 26.65
N THR A 218 -8.55 3.63 25.93
CA THR A 218 -7.83 2.84 24.91
C THR A 218 -8.05 3.48 23.54
N LEU A 219 -6.96 3.83 22.84
CA LEU A 219 -6.96 4.32 21.45
C LEU A 219 -6.29 3.27 20.56
N GLY A 220 -7.04 2.71 19.60
CA GLY A 220 -6.51 1.78 18.61
C GLY A 220 -6.20 2.50 17.29
N VAL A 221 -4.97 2.32 16.80
CA VAL A 221 -4.41 2.94 15.59
C VAL A 221 -3.46 1.95 14.87
N ALA A 222 -3.68 0.64 15.04
CA ALA A 222 -2.82 -0.38 14.44
C ALA A 222 -2.75 -0.26 12.92
N GLY A 223 -1.55 -0.36 12.35
CA GLY A 223 -1.25 -0.13 10.94
C GLY A 223 -0.89 1.32 10.61
N ILE A 224 -0.71 2.20 11.62
CA ILE A 224 -0.40 3.63 11.44
C ILE A 224 0.74 4.01 12.39
N ASN A 225 1.74 4.69 11.84
CA ASN A 225 2.87 5.22 12.59
C ASN A 225 2.62 6.68 12.99
N TYR A 226 3.37 7.16 13.99
CA TYR A 226 3.45 8.58 14.34
C TYR A 226 4.88 9.10 14.14
N CYS A 227 5.03 10.42 13.99
CA CYS A 227 6.34 11.08 13.92
C CYS A 227 6.38 12.29 14.87
N ASN A 228 5.77 13.39 14.46
CA ASN A 228 5.79 14.66 15.23
C ASN A 228 4.86 14.63 16.46
N GLY A 229 4.07 13.57 16.61
CA GLY A 229 3.17 13.35 17.74
C GLY A 229 3.81 12.64 18.94
N ALA A 230 5.09 12.27 18.91
CA ALA A 230 5.74 11.44 19.92
C ALA A 230 5.61 11.97 21.37
N ASN A 231 5.90 13.25 21.57
CA ASN A 231 5.80 13.90 22.90
C ASN A 231 4.34 13.98 23.38
N ALA A 232 3.42 14.28 22.48
CA ALA A 232 1.99 14.36 22.74
C ALA A 232 1.42 12.98 23.12
N ARG A 233 1.79 11.95 22.36
CA ARG A 233 1.47 10.56 22.66
C ARG A 233 1.95 10.14 24.05
N GLN A 234 3.20 10.44 24.37
CA GLN A 234 3.75 10.11 25.69
C GLN A 234 3.03 10.87 26.81
N SER A 235 2.64 12.13 26.57
CA SER A 235 1.85 12.93 27.51
C SER A 235 0.49 12.30 27.81
N LEU A 236 -0.22 11.80 26.79
CA LEU A 236 -1.51 11.09 26.99
C LEU A 236 -1.33 9.83 27.85
N ILE A 237 -0.24 9.06 27.63
CA ILE A 237 0.07 7.86 28.41
C ILE A 237 0.44 8.22 29.85
N ASP A 238 1.37 9.15 30.06
CA ASP A 238 1.92 9.44 31.39
C ASP A 238 0.95 10.21 32.27
N THR A 239 0.15 11.12 31.68
CA THR A 239 -0.75 12.00 32.43
C THR A 239 -2.12 11.37 32.64
N TYR A 240 -2.68 10.72 31.60
CA TYR A 240 -4.05 10.23 31.63
C TYR A 240 -4.16 8.70 31.62
N GLY A 241 -3.03 7.96 31.59
CA GLY A 241 -3.04 6.49 31.65
C GLY A 241 -3.54 5.83 30.35
N TRP A 242 -3.49 6.53 29.21
CA TRP A 242 -4.01 5.97 27.95
C TRP A 242 -3.24 4.75 27.51
N ILE A 243 -3.95 3.79 26.91
CA ILE A 243 -3.38 2.65 26.21
C ILE A 243 -3.50 2.91 24.71
N ILE A 244 -2.37 3.22 24.04
CA ILE A 244 -2.32 3.52 22.63
C ILE A 244 -1.64 2.39 21.90
N THR A 245 -2.35 1.78 20.92
CA THR A 245 -1.84 0.70 20.06
C THR A 245 -1.67 1.21 18.65
N ASP A 246 -0.45 1.58 18.28
CA ASP A 246 -0.03 2.02 16.96
C ASP A 246 1.22 1.26 16.52
N ASP A 247 1.72 1.50 15.29
CA ASP A 247 2.90 0.81 14.77
C ASP A 247 4.22 1.48 15.16
N GLY A 248 4.16 2.47 16.07
CA GLY A 248 5.35 3.08 16.65
C GLY A 248 5.83 4.33 15.91
N LEU A 249 7.03 4.79 16.31
CA LEU A 249 7.66 5.97 15.73
C LEU A 249 8.23 5.65 14.34
N ASP A 250 7.75 6.35 13.34
CA ASP A 250 8.31 6.35 12.00
C ASP A 250 8.18 7.75 11.39
N CYS A 251 9.31 8.45 11.29
CA CYS A 251 9.40 9.80 10.74
C CYS A 251 9.79 9.82 9.27
N SER A 252 9.77 8.69 8.59
CA SER A 252 10.12 8.65 7.19
C SER A 252 9.06 9.39 6.34
N THR A 253 9.33 10.67 6.08
CA THR A 253 8.59 11.42 5.05
C THR A 253 8.87 10.77 3.70
N ALA A 254 7.82 10.34 2.98
CA ALA A 254 7.98 9.72 1.67
C ALA A 254 8.85 10.57 0.75
N ILE A 255 9.91 9.98 0.20
CA ILE A 255 10.82 10.67 -0.71
C ILE A 255 10.20 10.69 -2.11
N THR A 256 10.06 11.88 -2.67
CA THR A 256 9.51 12.13 -4.00
C THR A 256 10.45 13.04 -4.79
N ASN A 257 10.25 13.21 -6.09
CA ASN A 257 11.03 14.17 -6.88
C ASN A 257 10.99 15.60 -6.29
N ALA A 258 9.93 15.97 -5.57
CA ALA A 258 9.77 17.32 -5.04
C ALA A 258 10.68 17.59 -3.83
N ASN A 259 10.95 16.60 -3.00
CA ASN A 259 11.72 16.74 -1.76
C ASN A 259 13.05 16.00 -1.73
N PHE A 260 13.37 15.16 -2.73
CA PHE A 260 14.56 14.31 -2.75
C PHE A 260 15.87 15.08 -2.48
N TYR A 261 16.07 16.20 -3.17
CA TYR A 261 17.29 16.99 -2.99
C TYR A 261 17.32 17.71 -1.62
N SER A 262 16.17 18.23 -1.15
CA SER A 262 16.11 18.85 0.18
C SER A 262 16.30 17.81 1.29
N ALA A 263 15.79 16.60 1.13
CA ALA A 263 16.03 15.50 2.05
C ALA A 263 17.53 15.15 2.14
N ILE A 264 18.22 15.04 1.00
CA ILE A 264 19.67 14.83 0.94
C ILE A 264 20.41 15.96 1.65
N ASP A 265 20.08 17.22 1.35
CA ASP A 265 20.73 18.37 1.95
C ASP A 265 20.52 18.41 3.48
N THR A 266 19.31 18.14 3.95
CA THR A 266 18.98 18.08 5.37
C THR A 266 19.78 16.99 6.07
N CYS A 267 19.75 15.78 5.53
CA CYS A 267 20.46 14.62 6.10
C CYS A 267 21.98 14.84 6.11
N LEU A 268 22.57 15.18 4.97
CA LEU A 268 24.03 15.30 4.85
C LEU A 268 24.61 16.58 5.51
N SER A 269 23.76 17.52 5.93
CA SER A 269 24.20 18.67 6.74
C SER A 269 24.70 18.23 8.12
N THR A 270 24.16 17.15 8.67
CA THR A 270 24.52 16.59 9.99
C THR A 270 25.35 15.31 9.87
N ASN A 271 25.07 14.46 8.88
CA ASN A 271 25.70 13.16 8.66
C ASN A 271 26.28 13.04 7.24
N PRO A 272 27.37 13.75 6.90
CA PRO A 272 27.83 13.90 5.52
C PRO A 272 28.43 12.61 4.91
N VAL A 273 28.79 11.62 5.73
CA VAL A 273 29.52 10.41 5.30
C VAL A 273 28.55 9.25 5.05
N ASP A 274 27.80 8.87 6.06
CA ASP A 274 27.00 7.63 6.09
C ASP A 274 25.50 7.84 6.00
N GLY A 275 25.03 9.11 6.03
CA GLY A 275 23.61 9.42 5.93
C GLY A 275 22.75 8.91 7.09
N MET A 276 23.36 8.57 8.25
CA MET A 276 22.64 8.07 9.43
C MET A 276 21.98 9.22 10.21
N CYS A 277 21.12 9.96 9.54
CA CYS A 277 20.40 11.14 10.03
C CYS A 277 19.02 10.80 10.61
N SER A 278 18.95 9.83 11.51
CA SER A 278 17.71 9.31 12.09
C SER A 278 16.80 10.38 12.73
N ASP A 279 17.39 11.53 13.14
CA ASP A 279 16.63 12.63 13.74
C ASP A 279 16.08 13.61 12.69
N SER A 280 16.31 13.37 11.40
CA SER A 280 15.70 14.17 10.32
C SER A 280 14.25 13.76 10.06
N GLU A 281 13.45 14.68 9.52
CA GLU A 281 12.06 14.38 9.08
C GLU A 281 11.95 13.27 8.03
N TYR A 282 13.09 12.87 7.43
CA TYR A 282 13.18 11.82 6.41
C TYR A 282 13.75 10.50 6.96
N GLY A 283 14.14 10.44 8.24
CA GLY A 283 14.83 9.29 8.81
C GLY A 283 16.23 9.07 8.26
N ALA A 284 16.85 7.94 8.57
CA ALA A 284 18.17 7.57 8.07
C ALA A 284 18.14 7.28 6.57
N MET A 285 19.09 7.84 5.80
CA MET A 285 19.13 7.72 4.34
C MET A 285 19.12 6.28 3.82
N PRO A 286 19.80 5.29 4.44
CA PRO A 286 19.69 3.90 4.02
C PRO A 286 18.26 3.32 4.01
N ASP A 287 17.38 3.85 4.84
CA ASP A 287 16.01 3.36 5.02
C ASP A 287 14.97 4.12 4.14
N TRP A 288 15.43 5.09 3.32
CA TRP A 288 14.52 5.88 2.51
C TRP A 288 13.82 5.04 1.43
N ASP A 289 12.49 5.19 1.33
CA ASP A 289 11.72 4.75 0.17
C ASP A 289 11.86 5.80 -0.95
N VAL A 290 12.70 5.48 -1.95
CA VAL A 290 12.93 6.32 -3.13
C VAL A 290 12.21 5.82 -4.38
N SER A 291 11.32 4.84 -4.25
CA SER A 291 10.62 4.18 -5.36
C SER A 291 9.82 5.13 -6.27
N SER A 292 9.45 6.31 -5.76
CA SER A 292 8.78 7.37 -6.52
C SER A 292 9.73 8.37 -7.19
N VAL A 293 11.04 8.24 -7.02
CA VAL A 293 12.03 9.17 -7.60
C VAL A 293 12.36 8.74 -9.02
N THR A 294 12.27 9.68 -9.96
CA THR A 294 12.54 9.44 -11.38
C THR A 294 13.81 10.13 -11.88
N ASP A 295 14.30 11.13 -11.15
CA ASP A 295 15.52 11.88 -11.47
C ASP A 295 16.43 11.97 -10.23
N MET A 296 17.61 11.34 -10.31
CA MET A 296 18.65 11.39 -9.28
C MET A 296 19.90 12.14 -9.75
N SER A 297 19.80 12.93 -10.84
CA SER A 297 20.94 13.65 -11.38
C SER A 297 21.54 14.59 -10.32
N VAL A 298 22.85 14.71 -10.30
CA VAL A 298 23.65 15.57 -9.38
C VAL A 298 23.45 15.35 -7.87
N ALA A 299 22.66 14.37 -7.44
CA ALA A 299 22.20 14.22 -6.05
C ALA A 299 23.34 14.23 -5.02
N PHE A 300 24.45 13.56 -5.31
CA PHE A 300 25.62 13.52 -4.43
C PHE A 300 26.86 14.23 -5.04
N ASN A 301 26.67 14.99 -6.13
CA ASN A 301 27.78 15.66 -6.81
C ASN A 301 28.56 16.59 -5.87
N GLY A 302 29.86 16.36 -5.76
CA GLY A 302 30.76 17.17 -4.94
C GLY A 302 30.66 16.91 -3.43
N ARG A 303 29.91 15.92 -3.00
CA ARG A 303 29.86 15.43 -1.61
C ARG A 303 31.06 14.51 -1.37
N ASN A 304 32.24 15.12 -1.17
CA ASN A 304 33.53 14.44 -1.22
C ASN A 304 33.64 13.23 -0.28
N ASP A 305 33.00 13.28 0.89
CA ASP A 305 33.09 12.24 1.92
C ASP A 305 31.93 11.24 1.88
N PHE A 306 30.95 11.42 0.96
CA PHE A 306 29.75 10.59 0.91
C PHE A 306 30.03 9.15 0.54
N ASN A 307 29.61 8.22 1.40
CA ASN A 307 29.70 6.77 1.20
C ASN A 307 28.62 6.00 1.99
N ALA A 308 27.39 6.49 1.99
CA ALA A 308 26.27 5.80 2.63
C ALA A 308 25.96 4.46 1.96
N ASP A 309 25.50 3.50 2.75
CA ASP A 309 24.90 2.26 2.21
C ASP A 309 23.48 2.54 1.72
N ILE A 310 23.33 2.63 0.42
CA ILE A 310 22.08 2.87 -0.29
C ILE A 310 21.70 1.68 -1.19
N SER A 311 22.24 0.49 -0.88
CA SER A 311 22.00 -0.74 -1.64
C SER A 311 20.55 -1.21 -1.62
N SER A 312 19.78 -0.82 -0.59
CA SER A 312 18.36 -1.11 -0.41
C SER A 312 17.42 -0.24 -1.27
N TRP A 313 17.91 0.83 -1.87
CA TRP A 313 17.08 1.77 -2.61
C TRP A 313 16.44 1.12 -3.84
N ASP A 314 15.12 1.27 -3.98
CA ASP A 314 14.41 0.95 -5.23
C ASP A 314 14.57 2.10 -6.22
N VAL A 315 15.45 1.92 -7.20
CA VAL A 315 15.75 2.91 -8.25
C VAL A 315 15.10 2.55 -9.60
N SER A 316 14.18 1.58 -9.63
CA SER A 316 13.58 1.03 -10.85
C SER A 316 12.82 2.07 -11.71
N MET A 317 12.35 3.16 -11.10
CA MET A 317 11.69 4.27 -11.79
C MET A 317 12.64 5.37 -12.24
N VAL A 318 13.93 5.31 -11.88
CA VAL A 318 14.90 6.36 -12.20
C VAL A 318 15.29 6.31 -13.67
N THR A 319 15.17 7.46 -14.35
CA THR A 319 15.53 7.59 -15.76
C THR A 319 16.83 8.38 -15.99
N ASN A 320 17.24 9.19 -15.03
CA ASN A 320 18.42 10.06 -15.12
C ASN A 320 19.30 9.94 -13.88
N MET A 321 20.54 9.44 -14.06
CA MET A 321 21.57 9.33 -13.03
C MET A 321 22.83 10.16 -13.39
N SER A 322 22.69 11.17 -14.27
CA SER A 322 23.85 11.98 -14.67
C SER A 322 24.46 12.69 -13.47
N TYR A 323 25.77 12.70 -13.37
CA TYR A 323 26.57 13.30 -12.28
C TYR A 323 26.28 12.76 -10.86
N LEU A 324 25.55 11.67 -10.70
CA LEU A 324 25.02 11.20 -9.40
C LEU A 324 26.09 11.15 -8.31
N PHE A 325 27.24 10.48 -8.56
CA PHE A 325 28.35 10.35 -7.62
C PHE A 325 29.60 11.11 -8.05
N LYS A 326 29.45 12.10 -8.96
CA LYS A 326 30.59 12.87 -9.46
C LYS A 326 31.36 13.51 -8.31
N ASN A 327 32.68 13.33 -8.31
CA ASN A 327 33.60 13.92 -7.33
C ASN A 327 33.21 13.57 -5.87
N THR A 328 33.06 12.26 -5.60
CA THR A 328 32.79 11.69 -4.26
C THR A 328 33.84 10.60 -3.94
N THR A 329 33.81 10.10 -2.69
CA THR A 329 34.52 8.87 -2.29
C THR A 329 33.64 7.63 -2.30
N PHE A 330 32.46 7.72 -2.91
CA PHE A 330 31.46 6.66 -2.91
C PHE A 330 32.02 5.32 -3.39
N ASN A 331 31.80 4.27 -2.59
CA ASN A 331 32.18 2.90 -2.89
C ASN A 331 31.23 1.86 -2.23
N ALA A 332 29.98 2.24 -1.91
CA ALA A 332 29.01 1.26 -1.45
C ALA A 332 28.54 0.36 -2.61
N ASP A 333 28.11 -0.85 -2.28
CA ASP A 333 27.64 -1.83 -3.27
C ASP A 333 26.26 -1.45 -3.81
N ILE A 334 26.16 -1.27 -5.12
CA ILE A 334 24.92 -0.98 -5.85
C ILE A 334 24.62 -2.04 -6.93
N SER A 335 25.23 -3.21 -6.83
CA SER A 335 25.06 -4.29 -7.82
C SER A 335 23.64 -4.87 -7.86
N SER A 336 22.84 -4.61 -6.82
CA SER A 336 21.43 -5.01 -6.72
C SER A 336 20.45 -4.01 -7.36
N TRP A 337 20.91 -2.83 -7.78
CA TRP A 337 20.02 -1.82 -8.33
C TRP A 337 19.38 -2.26 -9.65
N ASP A 338 18.08 -2.04 -9.82
CA ASP A 338 17.42 -2.13 -11.11
C ASP A 338 17.55 -0.78 -11.85
N VAL A 339 18.50 -0.71 -12.77
CA VAL A 339 18.75 0.50 -13.59
C VAL A 339 18.17 0.38 -15.01
N SER A 340 17.29 -0.59 -15.24
CA SER A 340 16.72 -0.88 -16.56
C SER A 340 15.92 0.29 -17.16
N SER A 341 15.41 1.23 -16.34
CA SER A 341 14.75 2.44 -16.80
C SER A 341 15.68 3.60 -17.10
N VAL A 342 16.98 3.51 -16.74
CA VAL A 342 17.92 4.61 -16.85
C VAL A 342 18.32 4.83 -18.31
N THR A 343 18.23 6.09 -18.77
CA THR A 343 18.63 6.51 -20.12
C THR A 343 19.89 7.36 -20.15
N ASN A 344 20.25 7.98 -19.04
CA ASN A 344 21.37 8.91 -18.93
C ASN A 344 22.25 8.61 -17.71
N MET A 345 23.53 8.24 -17.96
CA MET A 345 24.57 8.01 -16.95
C MET A 345 25.81 8.93 -17.20
N TYR A 346 25.60 10.09 -17.86
CA TYR A 346 26.66 11.04 -18.15
C TYR A 346 27.40 11.46 -16.87
N GLN A 347 28.73 11.27 -16.82
CA GLN A 347 29.60 11.60 -15.68
C GLN A 347 29.18 10.99 -14.32
N MET A 348 28.46 9.88 -14.30
CA MET A 348 27.91 9.30 -13.05
C MET A 348 28.99 9.06 -11.99
N PHE A 349 30.16 8.54 -12.35
CA PHE A 349 31.31 8.27 -11.47
C PHE A 349 32.55 9.11 -11.83
N TYR A 350 32.37 10.27 -12.46
CA TYR A 350 33.47 11.18 -12.81
C TYR A 350 34.23 11.63 -11.57
N LEU A 351 35.56 11.40 -11.52
CA LEU A 351 36.43 11.66 -10.33
C LEU A 351 35.98 10.93 -9.04
N THR A 352 35.22 9.84 -9.14
CA THR A 352 34.86 9.01 -7.99
C THR A 352 35.98 8.00 -7.73
N THR A 353 37.03 8.48 -7.07
CA THR A 353 38.35 7.80 -7.03
C THR A 353 38.37 6.48 -6.26
N SER A 354 37.41 6.24 -5.37
CA SER A 354 37.30 5.02 -4.55
C SER A 354 36.44 3.93 -5.15
N PHE A 355 35.56 4.27 -6.11
CA PHE A 355 34.53 3.33 -6.63
C PHE A 355 35.17 2.15 -7.36
N ASN A 356 34.86 0.93 -6.91
CA ASN A 356 35.28 -0.31 -7.56
C ASN A 356 34.31 -1.49 -7.27
N GLN A 357 33.00 -1.25 -7.28
CA GLN A 357 31.99 -2.30 -7.03
C GLN A 357 31.61 -3.08 -8.30
N PRO A 358 31.19 -4.36 -8.16
CA PRO A 358 30.93 -5.26 -9.29
C PRO A 358 29.60 -4.98 -9.98
N ILE A 359 29.54 -3.95 -10.81
CA ILE A 359 28.34 -3.50 -11.51
C ILE A 359 28.10 -4.14 -12.89
N GLY A 360 28.84 -5.20 -13.20
CA GLY A 360 28.75 -5.89 -14.51
C GLY A 360 27.40 -6.59 -14.79
N SER A 361 26.56 -6.78 -13.75
CA SER A 361 25.22 -7.38 -13.86
C SER A 361 24.11 -6.37 -14.11
N LEU A 362 24.37 -5.06 -14.03
CA LEU A 362 23.37 -4.03 -14.23
C LEU A 362 22.82 -4.05 -15.67
N ASP A 363 21.50 -3.94 -15.82
CA ASP A 363 20.86 -3.80 -17.13
C ASP A 363 20.92 -2.33 -17.60
N VAL A 364 21.89 -2.04 -18.44
CA VAL A 364 22.12 -0.70 -19.01
C VAL A 364 21.61 -0.58 -20.45
N SER A 365 20.76 -1.51 -20.89
CA SER A 365 20.32 -1.61 -22.29
C SER A 365 19.55 -0.39 -22.81
N ASN A 366 18.95 0.39 -21.93
CA ASN A 366 18.24 1.61 -22.28
C ASN A 366 19.09 2.88 -22.21
N VAL A 367 20.34 2.78 -21.73
CA VAL A 367 21.22 3.95 -21.62
C VAL A 367 21.67 4.45 -22.99
N THR A 368 21.61 5.76 -23.18
CA THR A 368 22.00 6.43 -24.44
C THR A 368 23.22 7.32 -24.29
N ASP A 369 23.58 7.74 -23.07
CA ASP A 369 24.76 8.55 -22.79
C ASP A 369 25.51 8.06 -21.55
N MET A 370 26.77 7.62 -21.75
CA MET A 370 27.74 7.25 -20.73
C MET A 370 29.05 8.07 -20.87
N SER A 371 29.01 9.24 -21.56
CA SER A 371 30.22 10.04 -21.75
C SER A 371 30.81 10.45 -20.40
N TYR A 372 32.15 10.32 -20.28
CA TYR A 372 32.92 10.61 -19.06
C TYR A 372 32.51 9.79 -17.83
N MET A 373 31.78 8.69 -17.97
CA MET A 373 31.17 7.96 -16.83
C MET A 373 32.21 7.59 -15.76
N PHE A 374 33.38 7.06 -16.16
CA PHE A 374 34.48 6.66 -15.27
C PHE A 374 35.75 7.49 -15.46
N TYR A 375 35.65 8.73 -15.98
CA TYR A 375 36.78 9.60 -16.12
C TYR A 375 37.49 9.83 -14.78
N SER A 376 38.79 9.55 -14.71
CA SER A 376 39.61 9.64 -13.47
C SER A 376 39.04 8.86 -12.26
N ALA A 377 38.21 7.84 -12.48
CA ALA A 377 37.78 6.87 -11.45
C ALA A 377 38.92 5.90 -11.16
N SER A 378 39.95 6.36 -10.41
CA SER A 378 41.29 5.75 -10.31
C SER A 378 41.35 4.36 -9.67
N SER A 379 40.26 3.88 -9.05
CA SER A 379 40.17 2.52 -8.52
C SER A 379 39.33 1.57 -9.41
N PHE A 380 38.56 2.10 -10.38
CA PHE A 380 37.59 1.28 -11.10
C PHE A 380 38.22 0.38 -12.15
N ASN A 381 38.16 -0.93 -11.95
CA ASN A 381 38.61 -1.94 -12.94
C ASN A 381 37.73 -3.20 -12.92
N GLN A 382 36.40 -3.04 -12.72
CA GLN A 382 35.48 -4.17 -12.73
C GLN A 382 35.12 -4.60 -14.15
N ASN A 383 34.77 -5.87 -14.29
CA ASN A 383 34.36 -6.42 -15.57
C ASN A 383 32.92 -6.00 -15.91
N ILE A 384 32.77 -5.13 -16.91
CA ILE A 384 31.51 -4.67 -17.47
C ILE A 384 31.31 -5.12 -18.93
N SER A 385 32.08 -6.11 -19.39
CA SER A 385 32.00 -6.62 -20.78
C SER A 385 30.64 -7.23 -21.13
N ASN A 386 29.84 -7.57 -20.11
CA ASN A 386 28.48 -8.12 -20.27
C ASN A 386 27.39 -7.04 -20.44
N TRP A 387 27.73 -5.77 -20.41
CA TRP A 387 26.72 -4.72 -20.62
C TRP A 387 26.16 -4.75 -22.05
N CYS A 388 24.83 -4.73 -22.15
CA CYS A 388 24.12 -4.55 -23.41
C CYS A 388 24.09 -3.06 -23.76
N VAL A 389 24.82 -2.63 -24.79
CA VAL A 389 25.01 -1.20 -25.14
C VAL A 389 24.64 -0.92 -26.61
N THR A 390 23.55 -1.50 -27.08
CA THR A 390 23.08 -1.35 -28.48
C THR A 390 22.75 0.10 -28.85
N ASN A 391 22.35 0.91 -27.85
CA ASN A 391 22.04 2.32 -28.06
C ASN A 391 23.27 3.23 -28.14
N ILE A 392 24.48 2.71 -27.90
CA ILE A 392 25.74 3.44 -27.88
C ILE A 392 26.67 2.83 -28.91
N ALA A 393 26.63 3.33 -30.14
CA ALA A 393 27.27 2.73 -31.33
C ALA A 393 28.81 2.67 -31.29
N SER A 394 29.45 3.50 -30.48
CA SER A 394 30.91 3.56 -30.29
C SER A 394 31.24 4.00 -28.87
N GLU A 395 32.46 3.79 -28.43
CA GLU A 395 32.89 4.23 -27.09
C GLU A 395 32.57 5.71 -26.90
N PRO A 396 31.85 6.05 -25.81
CA PRO A 396 31.53 7.44 -25.50
C PRO A 396 32.78 8.27 -25.19
N SER A 397 32.69 9.59 -25.42
CA SER A 397 33.79 10.52 -25.18
C SER A 397 34.33 10.33 -23.75
N GLU A 398 35.65 10.10 -23.67
CA GLU A 398 36.37 10.02 -22.39
C GLU A 398 35.75 9.05 -21.37
N PHE A 399 35.05 8.00 -21.83
CA PHE A 399 34.30 7.07 -21.00
C PHE A 399 35.03 6.61 -19.74
N SER A 400 36.30 6.21 -19.92
CA SER A 400 37.16 5.70 -18.86
C SER A 400 38.58 6.27 -18.90
N ALA A 401 38.77 7.46 -19.51
CA ALA A 401 40.08 8.10 -19.52
C ALA A 401 40.60 8.32 -18.09
N GLU A 402 41.88 8.12 -17.90
CA GLU A 402 42.56 8.21 -16.57
C GLU A 402 42.00 7.22 -15.50
N SER A 403 41.21 6.21 -15.89
CA SER A 403 40.86 5.09 -15.00
C SER A 403 41.68 3.84 -15.34
N PRO A 404 41.87 2.87 -14.41
CA PRO A 404 42.56 1.62 -14.68
C PRO A 404 41.73 0.59 -15.45
N LEU A 405 40.49 0.93 -15.89
CA LEU A 405 39.61 0.01 -16.59
C LEU A 405 40.27 -0.54 -17.86
N SER A 406 40.54 -1.84 -17.88
CA SER A 406 41.19 -2.49 -19.02
C SER A 406 40.21 -2.61 -20.21
N GLU A 407 40.78 -2.61 -21.44
CA GLU A 407 40.00 -2.80 -22.67
C GLU A 407 39.22 -4.12 -22.67
N SER A 408 39.76 -5.19 -22.06
CA SER A 408 39.06 -6.49 -21.95
C SER A 408 37.86 -6.47 -21.01
N ASN A 409 37.78 -5.50 -20.13
CA ASN A 409 36.67 -5.33 -19.18
C ASN A 409 35.57 -4.40 -19.69
N LYS A 410 35.80 -3.70 -20.82
CA LYS A 410 34.80 -2.84 -21.46
C LYS A 410 33.78 -3.64 -22.27
N PRO A 411 32.55 -3.13 -22.47
CA PRO A 411 31.58 -3.73 -23.38
C PRO A 411 32.01 -3.59 -24.85
N VAL A 412 31.49 -4.42 -25.72
CA VAL A 412 31.61 -4.24 -27.16
C VAL A 412 30.53 -3.26 -27.61
N TRP A 413 30.93 -2.03 -27.88
CA TRP A 413 30.04 -0.93 -28.19
C TRP A 413 29.14 -1.21 -29.41
N GLY A 414 27.87 -0.80 -29.33
CA GLY A 414 26.85 -1.01 -30.35
C GLY A 414 26.30 -2.43 -30.34
N THR A 415 26.66 -3.26 -29.36
CA THR A 415 26.21 -4.66 -29.28
C THR A 415 25.58 -4.98 -27.94
N CYS A 416 24.87 -6.07 -27.92
CA CYS A 416 24.47 -6.75 -26.70
C CYS A 416 25.21 -8.07 -26.65
N PRO A 417 25.89 -8.44 -25.54
CA PRO A 417 26.45 -9.76 -25.43
C PRO A 417 25.33 -10.75 -25.71
N THR A 418 25.44 -11.52 -26.78
CA THR A 418 24.66 -12.73 -26.88
C THR A 418 25.09 -13.55 -25.67
N ALA A 419 24.14 -14.05 -24.88
CA ALA A 419 24.45 -15.08 -23.92
C ALA A 419 25.11 -16.22 -24.69
N SER A 420 26.41 -16.12 -24.92
CA SER A 420 27.23 -17.25 -25.25
C SER A 420 27.36 -18.00 -23.93
N VAL A 421 26.37 -18.79 -23.59
CA VAL A 421 26.68 -20.03 -22.90
C VAL A 421 27.82 -20.60 -23.71
N ASP A 422 28.98 -20.80 -23.08
CA ASP A 422 30.07 -21.50 -23.70
C ASP A 422 29.49 -22.88 -24.07
N ASP A 423 29.02 -23.03 -25.31
CA ASP A 423 28.27 -24.21 -25.83
C ASP A 423 29.12 -25.48 -25.75
N GLN A 424 30.39 -25.31 -25.42
CA GLN A 424 31.33 -26.41 -25.22
C GLN A 424 31.11 -27.16 -23.90
N ASN A 425 30.45 -26.53 -22.88
CA ASN A 425 30.24 -27.11 -21.56
C ASN A 425 28.77 -27.44 -21.24
N GLN A 426 27.83 -27.17 -22.14
CA GLN A 426 26.42 -27.50 -21.93
C GLN A 426 26.05 -28.85 -22.55
N LEU A 427 25.23 -29.62 -21.84
CA LEU A 427 24.59 -30.81 -22.39
C LEU A 427 23.46 -30.38 -23.33
N ASP A 428 23.54 -30.85 -24.58
CA ASP A 428 22.44 -30.71 -25.53
C ASP A 428 21.42 -31.83 -25.27
N ILE A 429 20.35 -31.47 -24.59
CA ILE A 429 19.31 -32.41 -24.16
C ILE A 429 17.91 -31.82 -24.36
N LEU A 430 16.96 -32.68 -24.68
CA LEU A 430 15.55 -32.40 -24.77
C LEU A 430 14.81 -33.09 -23.62
N ILE A 431 13.93 -32.37 -22.92
CA ILE A 431 13.15 -32.90 -21.80
C ILE A 431 11.66 -32.89 -22.14
N TYR A 432 11.01 -34.05 -22.05
CA TYR A 432 9.59 -34.21 -22.34
C TYR A 432 8.92 -35.37 -21.59
N PRO A 433 7.58 -35.33 -21.34
CA PRO A 433 6.73 -34.15 -21.44
C PRO A 433 7.02 -33.18 -20.29
N ASN A 434 6.81 -31.91 -20.54
CA ASN A 434 6.86 -30.87 -19.52
C ASN A 434 5.71 -29.86 -19.78
N PRO A 435 4.66 -29.82 -18.94
CA PRO A 435 4.47 -30.49 -17.63
C PRO A 435 4.34 -32.03 -17.69
N SER A 436 4.63 -32.69 -16.54
CA SER A 436 4.51 -34.15 -16.38
C SER A 436 3.94 -34.52 -15.00
N SER A 437 3.18 -35.64 -14.95
CA SER A 437 2.63 -36.18 -13.70
C SER A 437 3.47 -37.32 -13.08
N TYR A 438 4.23 -38.06 -13.87
CA TYR A 438 4.91 -39.27 -13.38
C TYR A 438 6.36 -39.37 -13.84
N THR A 439 6.59 -39.29 -15.15
CA THR A 439 7.90 -39.57 -15.75
C THR A 439 8.28 -38.46 -16.72
N VAL A 440 9.51 -38.01 -16.65
CA VAL A 440 10.13 -37.11 -17.61
C VAL A 440 11.20 -37.85 -18.35
N TYR A 441 11.14 -37.82 -19.67
CA TYR A 441 12.15 -38.38 -20.56
C TYR A 441 13.20 -37.31 -20.89
N ILE A 442 14.43 -37.75 -21.03
CA ILE A 442 15.56 -36.90 -21.35
C ILE A 442 16.24 -37.51 -22.56
N ASP A 443 16.27 -36.79 -23.65
CA ASP A 443 16.87 -37.20 -24.91
C ASP A 443 18.10 -36.35 -25.19
N GLY A 444 19.17 -36.98 -25.69
CA GLY A 444 20.44 -36.31 -25.97
C GLY A 444 21.59 -37.31 -26.15
N ASN A 445 22.76 -36.79 -26.47
CA ASN A 445 23.96 -37.62 -26.75
C ASN A 445 24.81 -37.80 -25.47
N TYR A 446 24.39 -38.75 -24.60
CA TYR A 446 25.09 -39.13 -23.37
C TYR A 446 24.88 -40.61 -23.07
N THR A 447 25.72 -41.18 -22.21
CA THR A 447 25.60 -42.59 -21.77
C THR A 447 24.89 -42.73 -20.43
N GLN A 448 25.15 -41.82 -19.52
CA GLN A 448 24.55 -41.75 -18.19
C GLN A 448 24.54 -40.29 -17.70
N LEU A 449 23.46 -39.87 -17.04
CA LEU A 449 23.34 -38.55 -16.41
C LEU A 449 23.19 -38.68 -14.91
N LYS A 450 23.88 -37.81 -14.17
CA LYS A 450 23.56 -37.48 -12.79
C LYS A 450 22.51 -36.37 -12.79
N VAL A 451 21.36 -36.60 -12.16
CA VAL A 451 20.27 -35.64 -12.06
C VAL A 451 20.05 -35.30 -10.60
N VAL A 452 20.13 -34.00 -10.29
CA VAL A 452 19.75 -33.43 -8.99
C VAL A 452 18.53 -32.57 -9.22
N VAL A 453 17.49 -32.77 -8.40
CA VAL A 453 16.25 -32.00 -8.48
C VAL A 453 16.15 -31.12 -7.24
N TYR A 454 15.86 -29.83 -7.46
CA TYR A 454 15.65 -28.84 -6.43
C TYR A 454 14.21 -28.31 -6.48
N ASP A 455 13.63 -28.00 -5.34
CA ASP A 455 12.42 -27.19 -5.28
C ASP A 455 12.73 -25.70 -5.56
N ILE A 456 11.69 -24.87 -5.61
CA ILE A 456 11.83 -23.42 -5.90
C ILE A 456 12.58 -22.66 -4.79
N LEU A 457 12.76 -23.24 -3.60
CA LEU A 457 13.53 -22.68 -2.49
C LEU A 457 14.99 -23.13 -2.49
N GLY A 458 15.42 -23.89 -3.52
CA GLY A 458 16.78 -24.42 -3.66
C GLY A 458 17.07 -25.65 -2.79
N LYS A 459 16.07 -26.26 -2.12
CA LYS A 459 16.25 -27.48 -1.37
C LYS A 459 16.34 -28.67 -2.32
N GLN A 460 17.39 -29.48 -2.19
CA GLN A 460 17.51 -30.73 -2.94
C GLN A 460 16.44 -31.73 -2.50
N VAL A 461 15.60 -32.15 -3.44
CA VAL A 461 14.50 -33.12 -3.23
C VAL A 461 14.78 -34.49 -3.85
N MET A 462 15.69 -34.56 -4.83
CA MET A 462 16.08 -35.84 -5.46
C MET A 462 17.52 -35.77 -5.99
N ASN A 463 18.24 -36.93 -5.96
CA ASN A 463 19.56 -37.06 -6.56
C ASN A 463 19.67 -38.51 -7.08
N LYS A 464 19.77 -38.67 -8.40
CA LYS A 464 19.80 -39.99 -9.05
C LYS A 464 20.72 -39.99 -10.26
N SER A 465 21.26 -41.16 -10.58
CA SER A 465 21.88 -41.42 -11.90
C SER A 465 20.87 -42.13 -12.78
N ILE A 466 20.72 -41.66 -14.01
CA ILE A 466 19.72 -42.14 -14.98
C ILE A 466 20.34 -42.34 -16.34
N THR A 467 19.65 -43.10 -17.20
CA THR A 467 20.07 -43.28 -18.60
C THR A 467 19.26 -42.44 -19.59
N ASN A 468 17.93 -42.33 -19.43
CA ASN A 468 17.10 -41.57 -20.37
C ASN A 468 15.76 -41.09 -19.78
N LYS A 469 15.49 -41.37 -18.49
CA LYS A 469 14.25 -40.94 -17.85
C LYS A 469 14.40 -40.80 -16.35
N ILE A 470 13.59 -39.92 -15.77
CA ILE A 470 13.47 -39.73 -14.33
C ILE A 470 12.01 -39.90 -13.91
N ASP A 471 11.79 -40.71 -12.88
CA ASP A 471 10.50 -40.84 -12.22
C ASP A 471 10.35 -39.73 -11.16
N ILE A 472 9.34 -38.87 -11.37
CA ILE A 472 8.98 -37.77 -10.50
C ILE A 472 7.65 -37.99 -9.75
N SER A 473 7.13 -39.24 -9.78
CA SER A 473 5.83 -39.56 -9.16
C SER A 473 5.75 -39.24 -7.67
N GLN A 474 6.87 -39.26 -6.97
CA GLN A 474 6.98 -38.97 -5.53
C GLN A 474 7.10 -37.46 -5.18
N LEU A 475 7.22 -36.61 -6.20
CA LEU A 475 7.26 -35.15 -5.97
C LEU A 475 5.83 -34.60 -5.84
N GLU A 476 5.67 -33.64 -4.98
CA GLU A 476 4.44 -32.86 -4.88
C GLU A 476 4.19 -32.03 -6.15
N LYS A 477 2.95 -31.59 -6.37
CA LYS A 477 2.64 -30.66 -7.50
C LYS A 477 3.41 -29.36 -7.33
N GLY A 478 4.06 -28.91 -8.39
CA GLY A 478 4.85 -27.70 -8.33
C GLY A 478 5.91 -27.57 -9.43
N VAL A 479 6.70 -26.52 -9.30
CA VAL A 479 7.83 -26.23 -10.20
C VAL A 479 9.12 -26.73 -9.54
N TYR A 480 9.99 -27.38 -10.34
CA TYR A 480 11.27 -27.92 -9.92
C TYR A 480 12.36 -27.54 -10.90
N ILE A 481 13.58 -27.49 -10.41
CA ILE A 481 14.79 -27.26 -11.21
C ILE A 481 15.57 -28.56 -11.26
N LEU A 482 15.79 -29.08 -12.45
CA LEU A 482 16.65 -30.24 -12.72
C LEU A 482 18.05 -29.74 -13.10
N GLN A 483 19.04 -30.17 -12.35
CA GLN A 483 20.44 -30.01 -12.71
C GLN A 483 20.95 -31.37 -13.24
N LEU A 484 21.42 -31.38 -14.47
CA LEU A 484 21.82 -32.61 -15.18
C LEU A 484 23.30 -32.53 -15.58
N SER A 485 24.07 -33.56 -15.26
CA SER A 485 25.50 -33.62 -15.58
C SER A 485 25.91 -35.02 -16.07
N ASP A 486 26.77 -35.10 -17.11
CA ASP A 486 27.44 -36.32 -17.55
C ASP A 486 28.84 -36.49 -16.93
N GLY A 487 29.21 -35.58 -16.01
CA GLY A 487 30.53 -35.55 -15.38
C GLY A 487 31.51 -34.57 -16.02
N ALA A 488 31.32 -34.22 -17.29
CA ALA A 488 32.11 -33.21 -17.99
C ALA A 488 31.30 -31.95 -18.27
N LYS A 489 30.02 -32.11 -18.57
CA LYS A 489 29.10 -31.02 -18.91
C LYS A 489 27.96 -30.95 -17.91
N LEU A 490 27.38 -29.75 -17.75
CA LEU A 490 26.28 -29.46 -16.85
C LEU A 490 25.21 -28.66 -17.58
N THR A 491 23.92 -28.96 -17.34
CA THR A 491 22.81 -28.12 -17.78
C THR A 491 21.73 -28.05 -16.70
N THR A 492 20.92 -27.01 -16.75
CA THR A 492 19.81 -26.81 -15.81
C THR A 492 18.51 -26.57 -16.56
N GLN A 493 17.47 -27.29 -16.18
CA GLN A 493 16.17 -27.25 -16.86
C GLN A 493 15.04 -27.16 -15.83
N ARG A 494 14.01 -26.40 -16.16
CA ARG A 494 12.79 -26.27 -15.34
C ARG A 494 11.77 -27.35 -15.76
N ILE A 495 11.20 -28.03 -14.78
CA ILE A 495 10.05 -28.92 -15.01
C ILE A 495 8.85 -28.50 -14.16
N ILE A 496 7.66 -28.83 -14.63
CA ILE A 496 6.39 -28.64 -13.93
C ILE A 496 5.78 -29.99 -13.63
N LYS A 497 5.55 -30.29 -12.35
CA LYS A 497 4.85 -31.47 -11.84
C LYS A 497 3.37 -31.14 -11.66
N ASN A 498 2.51 -31.88 -12.43
CA ASN A 498 1.06 -31.76 -12.34
C ASN A 498 0.45 -32.61 -11.23
#